data_f4bd6da8a4e41eb26aaee3a7ffcb6dc6
#
_entry.id   f4bd6da8a4e41eb26aaee3a7ffcb6dc6
#
_cell.length_a   1.000
_cell.length_b   1.000
_cell.length_c   1.000
_cell.angle_alpha   90.00
_cell.angle_beta   90.00
_cell.angle_gamma   90.00
#
_symmetry.space_group_name_H-M   'P 1'
#
loop_
_entity.id
_entity.type
_entity.pdbx_description
1 polymer ?
#
loop_
_entity_poly.entity_id
_entity_poly.type
_entity_poly.pdbx_seq_one_letter_code
_entity_poly.pdbx_strand_id
1 'polypeptide(L)'
;MKKDILIIFTVVILVAVLLMGTELQSVDDYYLTHIDDITPQSKTVTLTIDCRDILNNYDKLTPSLKSEKYVPKDGYILKKQKYVLRDGDTAFDVLYRAVRYKKIQFEYQGAEDNPFGSAYVKGINYIYEFSCGESSGWVYKVNGTSPNYGCSKYQLSDGDNLEWIFTCDLNNSYKYSDDKDGDNK
;
A
#
# COMPACT_ATOMS: atom_id res chain seq x y z
N MET A 1 59.35 -1.26 3.85
CA MET A 1 58.56 -2.36 4.47
C MET A 1 57.64 -1.89 5.60
N LYS A 2 58.12 -1.43 6.79
CA LYS A 2 57.20 -1.06 7.88
C LYS A 2 56.30 0.16 7.56
N LYS A 3 56.83 1.17 6.85
CA LYS A 3 56.05 2.34 6.43
C LYS A 3 54.97 1.98 5.38
N ASP A 4 55.27 1.10 4.45
CA ASP A 4 54.37 0.67 3.39
C ASP A 4 53.21 -0.16 3.96
N ILE A 5 53.50 -1.03 4.96
CA ILE A 5 52.49 -1.80 5.69
C ILE A 5 51.57 -0.87 6.47
N LEU A 6 52.08 0.19 7.10
CA LEU A 6 51.29 1.16 7.83
C LEU A 6 50.32 1.92 6.89
N ILE A 7 50.83 2.34 5.71
CA ILE A 7 50.01 3.03 4.72
C ILE A 7 48.87 2.13 4.21
N ILE A 8 49.18 0.88 3.87
CA ILE A 8 48.17 -0.11 3.42
C ILE A 8 47.11 -0.32 4.51
N PHE A 9 47.53 -0.48 5.76
CA PHE A 9 46.62 -0.67 6.89
C PHE A 9 45.69 0.53 7.10
N THR A 10 46.23 1.76 6.98
CA THR A 10 45.42 2.99 7.07
C THR A 10 44.40 3.10 5.93
N VAL A 11 44.82 2.77 4.71
CA VAL A 11 43.88 2.79 3.55
C VAL A 11 42.77 1.75 3.72
N VAL A 12 43.09 0.55 4.19
CA VAL A 12 42.09 -0.50 4.44
C VAL A 12 41.09 -0.07 5.52
N ILE A 13 41.55 0.55 6.60
CA ILE A 13 40.64 1.09 7.63
C ILE A 13 39.78 2.19 7.07
N LEU A 14 40.31 3.12 6.28
CA LEU A 14 39.55 4.20 5.65
C LEU A 14 38.47 3.67 4.71
N VAL A 15 38.80 2.68 3.89
CA VAL A 15 37.84 2.00 3.01
C VAL A 15 36.77 1.26 3.83
N ALA A 16 37.16 0.55 4.90
CA ALA A 16 36.24 -0.13 5.78
C ALA A 16 35.26 0.84 6.46
N VAL A 17 35.74 2.00 6.94
CA VAL A 17 34.90 3.05 7.55
C VAL A 17 33.94 3.66 6.52
N LEU A 18 34.42 3.90 5.29
CA LEU A 18 33.54 4.37 4.19
C LEU A 18 32.45 3.35 3.83
N LEU A 19 32.78 2.07 3.81
CA LEU A 19 31.80 1.01 3.50
C LEU A 19 30.85 0.73 4.66
N MET A 20 31.25 0.91 5.91
CA MET A 20 30.40 0.77 7.09
C MET A 20 29.40 1.92 7.27
N GLY A 21 29.70 3.09 6.69
CA GLY A 21 28.84 4.29 6.80
C GLY A 21 27.90 4.54 5.62
N THR A 22 28.02 3.78 4.54
CA THR A 22 27.18 3.93 3.36
C THR A 22 26.20 2.76 3.24
N GLU A 23 24.94 2.95 3.64
CA GLU A 23 23.86 2.13 3.13
C GLU A 23 23.73 2.46 1.64
N LEU A 24 24.25 1.58 0.78
CA LEU A 24 24.04 1.68 -0.66
C LEU A 24 22.59 1.32 -0.93
N GLN A 25 21.72 2.31 -0.82
CA GLN A 25 20.31 2.20 -1.15
C GLN A 25 20.14 2.61 -2.60
N SER A 26 19.35 1.85 -3.38
CA SER A 26 18.98 2.29 -4.73
C SER A 26 18.16 3.58 -4.65
N VAL A 27 18.16 4.38 -5.71
CA VAL A 27 17.33 5.62 -5.77
C VAL A 27 15.87 5.29 -5.56
N ASP A 28 15.39 4.18 -6.10
CA ASP A 28 14.03 3.71 -5.93
C ASP A 28 13.75 3.28 -4.49
N ASP A 29 14.67 2.55 -3.84
CA ASP A 29 14.53 2.19 -2.42
C ASP A 29 14.61 3.40 -1.51
N TYR A 30 15.43 4.41 -1.83
CA TYR A 30 15.45 5.66 -1.10
C TYR A 30 14.09 6.35 -1.13
N TYR A 31 13.49 6.54 -2.32
CA TYR A 31 12.16 7.16 -2.46
C TYR A 31 11.02 6.30 -1.90
N LEU A 32 11.18 4.98 -1.83
CA LEU A 32 10.20 4.08 -1.23
C LEU A 32 10.25 4.10 0.31
N THR A 33 11.41 4.42 0.89
CA THR A 33 11.61 4.45 2.35
C THR A 33 11.52 5.86 2.94
N HIS A 34 11.70 6.91 2.11
CA HIS A 34 11.53 8.31 2.51
C HIS A 34 10.23 8.83 1.94
N ILE A 35 9.23 9.02 2.81
CA ILE A 35 8.03 9.76 2.45
C ILE A 35 8.42 11.21 2.20
N ASP A 36 7.93 11.76 1.10
CA ASP A 36 8.13 13.16 0.78
C ASP A 36 7.59 14.04 1.92
N ASP A 37 8.36 15.02 2.32
CA ASP A 37 7.93 16.00 3.33
C ASP A 37 6.73 16.79 2.80
N ILE A 38 5.64 16.79 3.58
CA ILE A 38 4.45 17.55 3.23
C ILE A 38 4.70 19.03 3.54
N THR A 39 4.78 19.83 2.51
CA THR A 39 4.89 21.28 2.58
C THR A 39 3.52 21.95 2.31
N PRO A 40 3.35 23.25 2.59
CA PRO A 40 2.11 23.96 2.24
C PRO A 40 1.76 23.96 0.74
N GLN A 41 2.75 23.71 -0.13
CA GLN A 41 2.60 23.66 -1.59
C GLN A 41 2.40 22.24 -2.13
N SER A 42 2.56 21.21 -1.27
CA SER A 42 2.41 19.82 -1.69
C SER A 42 0.96 19.51 -2.02
N LYS A 43 0.72 18.94 -3.20
CA LYS A 43 -0.51 18.20 -3.47
C LYS A 43 -0.54 16.98 -2.58
N THR A 44 -1.68 16.64 -2.01
CA THR A 44 -1.77 15.52 -1.06
C THR A 44 -3.04 14.72 -1.27
N VAL A 45 -2.96 13.44 -0.94
CA VAL A 45 -4.11 12.55 -0.82
C VAL A 45 -4.13 11.93 0.57
N THR A 46 -5.27 11.45 0.99
CA THR A 46 -5.35 10.62 2.20
C THR A 46 -5.50 9.17 1.82
N LEU A 47 -4.87 8.27 2.59
CA LEU A 47 -4.97 6.83 2.42
C LEU A 47 -5.41 6.18 3.72
N THR A 48 -6.36 5.25 3.61
CA THR A 48 -6.79 4.32 4.66
C THR A 48 -6.70 2.89 4.14
N ILE A 49 -6.28 1.93 4.99
CA ILE A 49 -6.39 0.49 4.70
C ILE A 49 -7.24 -0.13 5.79
N ASP A 50 -8.41 -0.61 5.42
CA ASP A 50 -9.52 -0.98 6.28
C ASP A 50 -9.89 -2.46 6.10
N CYS A 51 -9.97 -3.21 7.19
CA CYS A 51 -10.44 -4.58 7.22
C CYS A 51 -11.56 -4.80 8.26
N ARG A 52 -12.31 -3.74 8.62
CA ARG A 52 -13.37 -3.79 9.65
C ARG A 52 -14.48 -4.77 9.33
N ASP A 53 -14.75 -5.03 8.05
CA ASP A 53 -15.78 -5.99 7.66
C ASP A 53 -15.47 -7.40 8.19
N ILE A 54 -14.20 -7.73 8.35
CA ILE A 54 -13.77 -9.00 8.99
C ILE A 54 -14.28 -9.08 10.44
N LEU A 55 -14.30 -7.97 11.18
CA LEU A 55 -14.73 -8.00 12.59
C LEU A 55 -16.20 -8.42 12.73
N ASN A 56 -17.04 -8.10 11.74
CA ASN A 56 -18.44 -8.51 11.66
C ASN A 56 -18.62 -9.94 11.11
N ASN A 57 -17.59 -10.52 10.51
CA ASN A 57 -17.58 -11.83 9.87
C ASN A 57 -16.43 -12.71 10.39
N TYR A 58 -16.02 -12.51 11.63
CA TYR A 58 -14.82 -13.13 12.20
C TYR A 58 -14.89 -14.66 12.26
N ASP A 59 -16.08 -15.23 12.30
CA ASP A 59 -16.33 -16.66 12.21
C ASP A 59 -15.86 -17.24 10.88
N LYS A 60 -16.04 -16.50 9.77
CA LYS A 60 -15.66 -16.88 8.40
C LYS A 60 -14.17 -16.73 8.12
N LEU A 61 -13.45 -15.95 8.94
CA LEU A 61 -12.02 -15.70 8.75
C LEU A 61 -11.22 -16.99 8.89
N THR A 62 -10.29 -17.19 7.96
CA THR A 62 -9.30 -18.29 8.03
C THR A 62 -8.66 -18.37 9.41
N PRO A 63 -8.67 -19.55 10.08
CA PRO A 63 -8.24 -19.68 11.48
C PRO A 63 -6.83 -19.16 11.79
N SER A 64 -5.88 -19.33 10.85
CA SER A 64 -4.50 -18.85 11.00
C SER A 64 -4.36 -17.32 11.05
N LEU A 65 -5.37 -16.58 10.58
CA LEU A 65 -5.40 -15.11 10.57
C LEU A 65 -6.13 -14.52 11.79
N LYS A 66 -6.70 -15.36 12.66
CA LYS A 66 -7.45 -14.93 13.85
C LYS A 66 -6.52 -14.45 14.96
N SER A 67 -5.81 -13.35 14.69
CA SER A 67 -4.97 -12.66 15.66
C SER A 67 -4.86 -11.16 15.37
N GLU A 68 -4.59 -10.36 16.40
CA GLU A 68 -4.40 -8.91 16.29
C GLU A 68 -3.21 -8.50 15.40
N LYS A 69 -2.28 -9.43 15.17
CA LYS A 69 -1.16 -9.24 14.25
C LYS A 69 -1.65 -9.03 12.82
N TYR A 70 -2.70 -9.73 12.41
CA TYR A 70 -3.25 -9.70 11.05
C TYR A 70 -4.48 -8.81 10.96
N VAL A 71 -5.40 -8.96 11.93
CA VAL A 71 -6.64 -8.19 12.00
C VAL A 71 -6.60 -7.34 13.28
N PRO A 72 -6.23 -6.05 13.17
CA PRO A 72 -6.21 -5.14 14.33
C PRO A 72 -7.59 -5.04 15.00
N LYS A 73 -7.64 -4.79 16.31
CA LYS A 73 -8.89 -4.68 17.09
C LYS A 73 -9.86 -3.65 16.53
N ASP A 74 -9.35 -2.58 16.00
CA ASP A 74 -10.14 -1.49 15.41
C ASP A 74 -10.37 -1.68 13.90
N GLY A 75 -9.83 -2.76 13.30
CA GLY A 75 -9.95 -3.13 11.92
C GLY A 75 -9.20 -2.24 10.93
N TYR A 76 -8.30 -1.38 11.39
CA TYR A 76 -7.47 -0.55 10.52
C TYR A 76 -6.04 -1.07 10.44
N ILE A 77 -5.63 -1.59 9.29
CA ILE A 77 -4.22 -1.90 9.01
C ILE A 77 -3.42 -0.59 8.89
N LEU A 78 -4.02 0.41 8.26
CA LEU A 78 -3.50 1.77 8.20
C LEU A 78 -4.65 2.76 8.44
N LYS A 79 -4.56 3.51 9.54
CA LYS A 79 -5.49 4.62 9.80
C LYS A 79 -5.23 5.75 8.81
N LYS A 80 -6.25 6.55 8.52
CA LYS A 80 -6.20 7.67 7.59
C LYS A 80 -4.98 8.55 7.82
N GLN A 81 -4.11 8.62 6.82
CA GLN A 81 -2.89 9.43 6.80
C GLN A 81 -2.78 10.18 5.48
N LYS A 82 -2.12 11.35 5.53
CA LYS A 82 -1.78 12.12 4.33
C LYS A 82 -0.50 11.61 3.69
N TYR A 83 -0.49 11.60 2.37
CA TYR A 83 0.65 11.29 1.52
C TYR A 83 0.80 12.35 0.45
N VAL A 84 2.03 12.69 0.08
CA VAL A 84 2.28 13.56 -1.08
C VAL A 84 1.77 12.87 -2.33
N LEU A 85 1.00 13.61 -3.13
CA LEU A 85 0.58 13.21 -4.45
C LEU A 85 1.62 13.68 -5.47
N ARG A 86 2.26 12.75 -6.14
CA ARG A 86 3.18 13.02 -7.25
C ARG A 86 2.43 13.11 -8.56
N ASP A 87 2.99 13.81 -9.53
CA ASP A 87 2.36 13.94 -10.84
C ASP A 87 2.22 12.55 -11.51
N GLY A 88 1.00 12.23 -11.90
CA GLY A 88 0.65 10.95 -12.50
C GLY A 88 0.38 9.80 -11.55
N ASP A 89 0.50 10.00 -10.22
CA ASP A 89 0.21 8.95 -9.25
C ASP A 89 -1.19 8.37 -9.43
N THR A 90 -1.24 7.05 -9.45
CA THR A 90 -2.48 6.28 -9.44
C THR A 90 -2.85 5.81 -8.03
N ALA A 91 -4.05 5.27 -7.88
CA ALA A 91 -4.48 4.64 -6.62
C ALA A 91 -3.54 3.51 -6.19
N PHE A 92 -2.94 2.80 -7.16
CA PHE A 92 -1.94 1.78 -6.89
C PHE A 92 -0.61 2.36 -6.41
N ASP A 93 -0.10 3.43 -7.05
CA ASP A 93 1.20 4.01 -6.73
C ASP A 93 1.25 4.55 -5.30
N VAL A 94 0.19 5.23 -4.86
CA VAL A 94 0.08 5.73 -3.47
C VAL A 94 0.01 4.57 -2.48
N LEU A 95 -0.78 3.52 -2.75
CA LEU A 95 -0.81 2.32 -1.91
C LEU A 95 0.57 1.69 -1.84
N TYR A 96 1.21 1.45 -3.00
CA TYR A 96 2.49 0.77 -3.09
C TYR A 96 3.58 1.49 -2.28
N ARG A 97 3.68 2.82 -2.40
CA ARG A 97 4.60 3.64 -1.58
C ARG A 97 4.30 3.50 -0.09
N ALA A 98 3.03 3.61 0.29
CA ALA A 98 2.61 3.57 1.69
C ALA A 98 2.93 2.23 2.35
N VAL A 99 2.59 1.10 1.72
CA VAL A 99 2.85 -0.24 2.27
C VAL A 99 4.34 -0.53 2.37
N ARG A 100 5.14 -0.10 1.39
CA ARG A 100 6.60 -0.22 1.42
C ARG A 100 7.20 0.59 2.57
N TYR A 101 6.83 1.85 2.69
CA TYR A 101 7.29 2.72 3.76
C TYR A 101 6.93 2.19 5.16
N LYS A 102 5.68 1.74 5.33
CA LYS A 102 5.19 1.20 6.62
C LYS A 102 5.63 -0.24 6.87
N LYS A 103 6.35 -0.88 5.93
CA LYS A 103 6.76 -2.29 6.00
C LYS A 103 5.56 -3.23 6.20
N ILE A 104 4.42 -2.90 5.59
CA ILE A 104 3.23 -3.74 5.56
C ILE A 104 3.44 -4.80 4.47
N GLN A 105 3.18 -6.06 4.80
CA GLN A 105 3.24 -7.12 3.79
C GLN A 105 2.23 -6.83 2.67
N PHE A 106 2.67 -6.99 1.43
CA PHE A 106 1.90 -6.64 0.25
C PHE A 106 2.19 -7.60 -0.90
N GLU A 107 1.13 -8.08 -1.54
CA GLU A 107 1.22 -8.92 -2.73
C GLU A 107 0.22 -8.45 -3.77
N TYR A 108 0.68 -8.37 -5.01
CA TYR A 108 -0.13 -8.00 -6.15
C TYR A 108 0.32 -8.73 -7.41
N GLN A 109 -0.54 -8.79 -8.41
CA GLN A 109 -0.21 -9.22 -9.77
C GLN A 109 -0.09 -7.99 -10.67
N GLY A 110 0.97 -7.93 -11.47
CA GLY A 110 1.20 -6.82 -12.40
C GLY A 110 0.14 -6.71 -13.48
N ALA A 111 0.05 -5.54 -14.09
CA ALA A 111 -0.91 -5.28 -15.18
C ALA A 111 -0.70 -6.20 -16.40
N GLU A 112 0.55 -6.62 -16.61
CA GLU A 112 0.97 -7.48 -17.75
C GLU A 112 0.68 -8.96 -17.50
N ASP A 113 0.49 -9.32 -16.22
CA ASP A 113 0.32 -10.70 -15.78
C ASP A 113 -1.16 -11.09 -15.62
N ASN A 114 -2.10 -10.21 -15.96
CA ASN A 114 -3.52 -10.47 -15.83
C ASN A 114 -4.34 -9.84 -16.97
N PRO A 115 -5.53 -10.41 -17.29
CA PRO A 115 -6.35 -10.00 -18.43
C PRO A 115 -6.96 -8.60 -18.28
N PHE A 116 -6.96 -8.02 -17.07
CA PHE A 116 -7.56 -6.70 -16.80
C PHE A 116 -6.65 -5.55 -17.22
N GLY A 117 -5.36 -5.83 -17.50
CA GLY A 117 -4.36 -4.83 -17.87
C GLY A 117 -4.21 -3.72 -16.81
N SER A 118 -4.43 -4.07 -15.55
CA SER A 118 -4.23 -3.21 -14.39
C SER A 118 -3.69 -4.04 -13.23
N ALA A 119 -2.92 -3.45 -12.34
CA ALA A 119 -2.46 -4.15 -11.15
C ALA A 119 -3.64 -4.71 -10.35
N TYR A 120 -3.50 -5.95 -9.88
CA TYR A 120 -4.48 -6.63 -9.05
C TYR A 120 -3.91 -6.91 -7.67
N VAL A 121 -4.48 -6.29 -6.64
CA VAL A 121 -4.03 -6.45 -5.25
C VAL A 121 -4.58 -7.75 -4.68
N LYS A 122 -3.68 -8.71 -4.41
CA LYS A 122 -4.02 -10.03 -3.87
C LYS A 122 -4.10 -10.03 -2.35
N GLY A 123 -3.20 -9.33 -1.68
CA GLY A 123 -3.11 -9.36 -0.23
C GLY A 123 -2.42 -8.13 0.37
N ILE A 124 -2.94 -7.68 1.51
CA ILE A 124 -2.34 -6.64 2.35
C ILE A 124 -2.33 -7.15 3.79
N ASN A 125 -1.20 -7.02 4.48
CA ASN A 125 -0.99 -7.47 5.86
C ASN A 125 -1.36 -8.95 6.07
N TYR A 126 -0.98 -9.81 5.10
CA TYR A 126 -1.29 -11.25 5.08
C TYR A 126 -2.77 -11.60 4.93
N ILE A 127 -3.66 -10.62 4.77
CA ILE A 127 -5.07 -10.84 4.47
C ILE A 127 -5.22 -10.88 2.95
N TYR A 128 -5.48 -12.06 2.42
CA TYR A 128 -5.61 -12.33 0.99
C TYR A 128 -7.07 -12.43 0.57
N GLU A 129 -7.32 -12.34 -0.73
CA GLU A 129 -8.59 -12.76 -1.31
C GLU A 129 -8.97 -14.15 -0.78
N PHE A 130 -10.25 -14.39 -0.60
CA PHE A 130 -10.83 -15.63 -0.04
C PHE A 130 -10.50 -15.89 1.46
N SER A 131 -9.79 -15.00 2.13
CA SER A 131 -9.46 -15.19 3.57
C SER A 131 -10.68 -15.16 4.50
N CYS A 132 -11.80 -14.58 4.07
CA CYS A 132 -13.06 -14.45 4.83
C CYS A 132 -14.27 -14.98 4.06
N GLY A 133 -14.10 -16.10 3.37
CA GLY A 133 -15.10 -16.73 2.50
C GLY A 133 -14.81 -16.53 1.02
N GLU A 134 -15.48 -17.32 0.18
CA GLU A 134 -15.22 -17.44 -1.27
C GLU A 134 -15.41 -16.14 -2.06
N SER A 135 -16.17 -15.19 -1.52
CA SER A 135 -16.46 -13.91 -2.16
C SER A 135 -15.75 -12.73 -1.47
N SER A 136 -14.67 -13.00 -0.74
CA SER A 136 -13.95 -11.94 -0.03
C SER A 136 -12.72 -11.47 -0.80
N GLY A 137 -12.38 -10.18 -0.65
CA GLY A 137 -11.22 -9.59 -1.33
C GLY A 137 -11.05 -8.11 -1.06
N TRP A 138 -10.02 -7.53 -1.69
CA TRP A 138 -9.69 -6.12 -1.61
C TRP A 138 -10.38 -5.32 -2.71
N VAL A 139 -11.01 -4.22 -2.31
CA VAL A 139 -11.56 -3.19 -3.21
C VAL A 139 -10.98 -1.83 -2.84
N TYR A 140 -10.94 -0.90 -3.80
CA TYR A 140 -10.58 0.47 -3.50
C TYR A 140 -11.72 1.43 -3.80
N LYS A 141 -11.75 2.54 -3.05
CA LYS A 141 -12.67 3.66 -3.25
C LYS A 141 -11.89 4.96 -3.30
N VAL A 142 -12.37 5.88 -4.09
CA VAL A 142 -11.90 7.25 -4.12
C VAL A 142 -13.09 8.15 -3.82
N ASN A 143 -12.96 8.98 -2.78
CA ASN A 143 -14.03 9.86 -2.31
C ASN A 143 -15.35 9.12 -2.02
N GLY A 144 -15.22 7.88 -1.49
CA GLY A 144 -16.35 7.03 -1.13
C GLY A 144 -17.00 6.25 -2.27
N THR A 145 -16.52 6.42 -3.52
CA THR A 145 -17.05 5.73 -4.71
C THR A 145 -16.03 4.70 -5.21
N SER A 146 -16.48 3.52 -5.63
CA SER A 146 -15.63 2.52 -6.30
C SER A 146 -15.53 2.90 -7.78
N PRO A 147 -14.33 3.27 -8.26
CA PRO A 147 -14.15 3.59 -9.67
C PRO A 147 -14.31 2.35 -10.55
N ASN A 148 -14.89 2.53 -11.74
CA ASN A 148 -14.98 1.46 -12.75
C ASN A 148 -13.67 1.33 -13.56
N TYR A 149 -12.54 1.48 -12.88
CA TYR A 149 -11.18 1.39 -13.45
C TYR A 149 -10.29 0.56 -12.54
N GLY A 150 -9.33 -0.15 -13.11
CA GLY A 150 -8.30 -0.81 -12.32
C GLY A 150 -7.41 0.22 -11.59
N CYS A 151 -6.95 -0.13 -10.41
CA CYS A 151 -6.27 0.79 -9.48
C CYS A 151 -4.99 1.44 -10.05
N SER A 152 -4.27 0.76 -10.95
CA SER A 152 -3.08 1.31 -11.61
C SER A 152 -3.41 2.13 -12.87
N LYS A 153 -4.69 2.33 -13.18
CA LYS A 153 -5.16 3.20 -14.28
C LYS A 153 -5.90 4.43 -13.76
N TYR A 154 -6.31 4.43 -12.50
CA TYR A 154 -7.04 5.55 -11.90
C TYR A 154 -6.06 6.57 -11.35
N GLN A 155 -5.89 7.70 -12.04
CA GLN A 155 -5.07 8.80 -11.57
C GLN A 155 -5.79 9.58 -10.47
N LEU A 156 -5.08 9.84 -9.37
CA LEU A 156 -5.57 10.61 -8.25
C LEU A 156 -5.40 12.11 -8.47
N SER A 157 -6.25 12.88 -7.82
CA SER A 157 -6.22 14.34 -7.76
C SER A 157 -5.89 14.85 -6.36
N ASP A 158 -5.42 16.10 -6.27
CA ASP A 158 -5.16 16.73 -4.98
C ASP A 158 -6.43 16.76 -4.10
N GLY A 159 -6.27 16.36 -2.85
CA GLY A 159 -7.34 16.27 -1.88
C GLY A 159 -8.13 14.96 -1.88
N ASP A 160 -7.88 14.04 -2.80
CA ASP A 160 -8.61 12.78 -2.86
C ASP A 160 -8.45 11.96 -1.56
N ASN A 161 -9.54 11.26 -1.21
CA ASN A 161 -9.57 10.29 -0.13
C ASN A 161 -9.55 8.88 -0.73
N LEU A 162 -8.40 8.21 -0.67
CA LEU A 162 -8.22 6.84 -1.12
C LEU A 162 -8.44 5.88 0.04
N GLU A 163 -9.29 4.89 -0.16
CA GLU A 163 -9.59 3.84 0.80
C GLU A 163 -9.40 2.47 0.16
N TRP A 164 -8.56 1.64 0.75
CA TRP A 164 -8.48 0.23 0.44
C TRP A 164 -9.23 -0.56 1.50
N ILE A 165 -10.24 -1.30 1.08
CA ILE A 165 -11.20 -1.94 1.97
C ILE A 165 -11.20 -3.44 1.68
N PHE A 166 -10.97 -4.25 2.72
CA PHE A 166 -11.24 -5.67 2.63
C PHE A 166 -12.72 -5.92 2.91
N THR A 167 -13.40 -6.59 2.00
CA THR A 167 -14.79 -7.00 2.16
C THR A 167 -14.92 -8.51 2.19
N CYS A 168 -15.80 -9.01 3.06
CA CYS A 168 -16.15 -10.43 3.11
C CYS A 168 -17.23 -10.81 2.08
N ASP A 169 -17.76 -9.82 1.33
CA ASP A 169 -18.75 -10.04 0.26
C ASP A 169 -18.58 -9.00 -0.86
N LEU A 170 -17.80 -9.35 -1.87
CA LEU A 170 -17.57 -8.51 -3.07
C LEU A 170 -18.87 -8.21 -3.82
N ASN A 171 -19.85 -9.14 -3.83
CA ASN A 171 -21.11 -8.96 -4.57
C ASN A 171 -21.95 -7.82 -3.99
N ASN A 172 -21.87 -7.60 -2.67
CA ASN A 172 -22.57 -6.49 -2.01
C ASN A 172 -21.79 -5.17 -2.07
N SER A 173 -20.47 -5.22 -2.18
CA SER A 173 -19.64 -4.01 -2.25
C SER A 173 -19.88 -3.20 -3.53
N TYR A 174 -20.26 -3.86 -4.62
CA TYR A 174 -20.59 -3.21 -5.91
C TYR A 174 -22.02 -2.65 -5.93
N LYS A 175 -22.98 -3.26 -5.22
CA LYS A 175 -24.37 -2.76 -5.17
C LYS A 175 -24.50 -1.39 -4.50
N TYR A 176 -23.57 -1.05 -3.61
CA TYR A 176 -23.58 0.24 -2.90
C TYR A 176 -23.12 1.42 -3.75
N SER A 177 -22.49 1.17 -4.92
CA SER A 177 -22.08 2.22 -5.86
C SER A 177 -23.19 2.58 -6.86
N ASP A 178 -24.07 1.64 -7.19
CA ASP A 178 -25.12 1.85 -8.20
C ASP A 178 -26.30 2.68 -7.67
N ASP A 179 -26.55 2.65 -6.34
CA ASP A 179 -27.70 3.38 -5.74
C ASP A 179 -27.49 4.90 -5.63
N LYS A 180 -26.26 5.43 -5.84
CA LYS A 180 -25.99 6.87 -5.80
C LYS A 180 -26.02 7.58 -7.15
N ASP A 181 -25.95 6.85 -8.25
CA ASP A 181 -26.01 7.42 -9.60
C ASP A 181 -27.47 7.51 -10.14
N GLY A 182 -28.45 7.03 -9.38
CA GLY A 182 -29.87 6.99 -9.77
C GLY A 182 -30.68 8.26 -9.50
N ASP A 183 -30.19 9.19 -8.67
CA ASP A 183 -31.01 10.33 -8.17
C ASP A 183 -30.65 11.69 -8.80
N ASN A 184 -29.94 11.73 -9.93
CA ASN A 184 -29.74 12.96 -10.71
C ASN A 184 -30.12 12.74 -12.18
N LYS A 185 -31.43 12.70 -12.42
CA LYS A 185 -32.06 12.99 -13.72
C LYS A 185 -33.16 14.04 -13.56
#